data_385f6eb90de451d5a27a0b00d7fa1e61
#
_entry.id   385f6eb90de451d5a27a0b00d7fa1e61
#
_cell.length_a   1.000
_cell.length_b   1.000
_cell.length_c   1.000
_cell.angle_alpha   90.00
_cell.angle_beta   90.00
_cell.angle_gamma   90.00
#
_symmetry.space_group_name_H-M   'P 1'
#
loop_
_entity.id
_entity.type
_entity.pdbx_description
1 polymer ?
#
loop_
_entity_poly.entity_id
_entity_poly.type
_entity_poly.pdbx_seq_one_letter_code
_entity_poly.pdbx_strand_id
1 'polypeptide(L)'
;RKALNPLFTKQAIAYYFPAMEECYHKYLEEFVASSEKYGAKEYMTEFREINCANSLRVFCGRYISDDQVKSVSDNYYKVTAALELVNFPIILPFTKPWYGKKICDMTMTIIAGCAQLSKDHVAAGGEITCVMDAWCKTMYDGKSRTFSNKEISETIFTFLFASQDATSSATTWLFQIIGDRPEVMLKIREEQLRVRGGNPNVPLTVDLVDKMEYTHMVVKEALRYRPPVSMVPYVCKTDFPITPEYTAPKGAMVIPTLHPALHDPEVYDNPEEFIPERWVAGSKARKALNNWLVFGSGPHICLGQKYVMLHLTALMGKACMLYDWKHTITPTSEVIRVFATIFPEDDCILEFRKRTPDEVLDVPSLD
;
A
#
# COMPACT_ATOMS: atom_id res chain seq x y z
N ARG A 1 10.41 12.99 11.26
CA ARG A 1 9.41 13.15 10.20
C ARG A 1 9.82 14.21 9.17
N LYS A 2 10.22 15.45 9.59
CA LYS A 2 10.66 16.49 8.65
C LYS A 2 11.81 16.05 7.73
N ALA A 3 12.79 15.31 8.27
CA ALA A 3 13.92 14.79 7.51
C ALA A 3 13.54 13.66 6.52
N LEU A 4 12.40 12.99 6.71
CA LEU A 4 11.95 11.86 5.90
C LEU A 4 10.95 12.25 4.81
N ASN A 5 10.24 13.39 4.95
CA ASN A 5 9.31 13.87 3.94
C ASN A 5 9.91 13.97 2.52
N PRO A 6 11.16 14.42 2.33
CA PRO A 6 11.76 14.50 1.00
C PRO A 6 11.90 13.15 0.29
N LEU A 7 11.95 12.03 1.04
CA LEU A 7 12.08 10.67 0.51
C LEU A 7 10.79 10.15 -0.17
N PHE A 8 9.65 10.81 0.07
CA PHE A 8 8.34 10.41 -0.47
C PHE A 8 7.73 11.52 -1.36
N THR A 9 8.56 12.39 -1.92
CA THR A 9 8.13 13.33 -2.97
C THR A 9 7.96 12.61 -4.30
N LYS A 10 7.16 13.17 -5.23
CA LYS A 10 7.01 12.63 -6.58
C LYS A 10 8.37 12.41 -7.26
N GLN A 11 9.26 13.39 -7.17
CA GLN A 11 10.60 13.29 -7.75
C GLN A 11 11.43 12.15 -7.14
N ALA A 12 11.36 11.95 -5.82
CA ALA A 12 12.04 10.85 -5.16
C ALA A 12 11.45 9.50 -5.58
N ILE A 13 10.12 9.38 -5.62
CA ILE A 13 9.43 8.14 -6.02
C ILE A 13 9.81 7.77 -7.47
N ALA A 14 10.06 8.74 -8.36
CA ALA A 14 10.47 8.45 -9.73
C ALA A 14 11.77 7.64 -9.82
N TYR A 15 12.69 7.79 -8.86
CA TYR A 15 13.91 6.97 -8.78
C TYR A 15 13.62 5.51 -8.37
N TYR A 16 12.57 5.29 -7.59
CA TYR A 16 12.22 3.97 -7.05
C TYR A 16 11.22 3.21 -7.93
N PHE A 17 10.55 3.91 -8.83
CA PHE A 17 9.45 3.40 -9.63
C PHE A 17 9.82 2.21 -10.52
N PRO A 18 11.00 2.16 -11.17
CA PRO A 18 11.39 0.98 -11.95
C PRO A 18 11.40 -0.33 -11.13
N ALA A 19 11.86 -0.28 -9.88
CA ALA A 19 11.84 -1.43 -8.98
C ALA A 19 10.39 -1.86 -8.62
N MET A 20 9.47 -0.90 -8.51
CA MET A 20 8.06 -1.19 -8.28
C MET A 20 7.45 -1.90 -9.50
N GLU A 21 7.71 -1.41 -10.71
CA GLU A 21 7.16 -1.97 -11.95
C GLU A 21 7.66 -3.41 -12.20
N GLU A 22 8.95 -3.67 -11.94
CA GLU A 22 9.53 -5.01 -11.99
C GLU A 22 8.85 -5.96 -10.99
N CYS A 23 8.61 -5.49 -9.77
CA CYS A 23 7.91 -6.25 -8.75
C CYS A 23 6.48 -6.60 -9.19
N TYR A 24 5.73 -5.64 -9.74
CA TYR A 24 4.37 -5.92 -10.24
C TYR A 24 4.37 -6.96 -11.34
N HIS A 25 5.30 -6.87 -12.30
CA HIS A 25 5.39 -7.84 -13.38
C HIS A 25 5.64 -9.24 -12.84
N LYS A 26 6.63 -9.41 -11.99
CA LYS A 26 6.99 -10.70 -11.39
C LYS A 26 5.80 -11.35 -10.69
N TYR A 27 5.18 -10.64 -9.76
CA TYR A 27 4.11 -11.22 -8.95
C TYR A 27 2.80 -11.46 -9.72
N LEU A 28 2.45 -10.60 -10.68
CA LEU A 28 1.26 -10.83 -11.51
C LEU A 28 1.43 -12.06 -12.42
N GLU A 29 2.64 -12.34 -12.93
CA GLU A 29 2.94 -13.59 -13.64
C GLU A 29 2.85 -14.81 -12.71
N GLU A 30 3.33 -14.68 -11.46
CA GLU A 30 3.20 -15.74 -10.45
C GLU A 30 1.73 -16.01 -10.10
N PHE A 31 0.85 -14.99 -10.08
CA PHE A 31 -0.58 -15.16 -9.85
C PHE A 31 -1.25 -15.94 -10.99
N VAL A 32 -0.88 -15.67 -12.24
CA VAL A 32 -1.35 -16.46 -13.41
C VAL A 32 -0.89 -17.90 -13.28
N ALA A 33 0.40 -18.15 -13.10
CA ALA A 33 0.95 -19.49 -12.96
C ALA A 33 0.31 -20.28 -11.80
N SER A 34 0.00 -19.59 -10.70
CA SER A 34 -0.71 -20.17 -9.57
C SER A 34 -2.15 -20.54 -9.93
N SER A 35 -2.86 -19.67 -10.66
CA SER A 35 -4.23 -19.94 -11.11
C SER A 35 -4.28 -21.05 -12.15
N GLU A 36 -3.32 -21.13 -13.06
CA GLU A 36 -3.20 -22.25 -14.03
C GLU A 36 -3.02 -23.59 -13.32
N LYS A 37 -2.31 -23.62 -12.20
CA LYS A 37 -2.03 -24.83 -11.44
C LYS A 37 -3.15 -25.24 -10.48
N TYR A 38 -3.78 -24.27 -9.83
CA TYR A 38 -4.69 -24.54 -8.71
C TYR A 38 -6.13 -24.06 -8.96
N GLY A 39 -6.42 -23.33 -10.06
CA GLY A 39 -7.69 -22.65 -10.28
C GLY A 39 -7.89 -21.46 -9.33
N ALA A 40 -9.16 -21.19 -9.02
CA ALA A 40 -9.52 -20.15 -8.06
C ALA A 40 -9.03 -20.51 -6.65
N LYS A 41 -8.41 -19.56 -5.97
CA LYS A 41 -7.90 -19.73 -4.59
C LYS A 41 -7.89 -18.41 -3.82
N GLU A 42 -7.63 -18.49 -2.52
CA GLU A 42 -7.41 -17.34 -1.64
C GLU A 42 -6.14 -16.57 -2.03
N TYR A 43 -6.20 -15.22 -2.05
CA TYR A 43 -5.09 -14.35 -2.49
C TYR A 43 -4.61 -13.34 -1.45
N MET A 44 -5.19 -13.31 -0.24
CA MET A 44 -4.74 -12.38 0.79
C MET A 44 -3.24 -12.53 1.10
N THR A 45 -2.74 -13.74 1.19
CA THR A 45 -1.32 -14.01 1.47
C THR A 45 -0.44 -13.50 0.34
N GLU A 46 -0.78 -13.79 -0.92
CA GLU A 46 -0.04 -13.34 -2.09
C GLU A 46 -0.03 -11.81 -2.23
N PHE A 47 -1.13 -11.15 -1.86
CA PHE A 47 -1.17 -9.68 -1.81
C PHE A 47 -0.32 -9.11 -0.68
N ARG A 48 -0.16 -9.83 0.42
CA ARG A 48 0.80 -9.47 1.47
C ARG A 48 2.25 -9.64 0.99
N GLU A 49 2.53 -10.67 0.22
CA GLU A 49 3.85 -10.96 -0.33
C GLU A 49 4.29 -9.90 -1.35
N ILE A 50 3.45 -9.56 -2.34
CA ILE A 50 3.78 -8.53 -3.32
C ILE A 50 4.02 -7.18 -2.65
N ASN A 51 3.21 -6.79 -1.65
CA ASN A 51 3.36 -5.51 -0.97
C ASN A 51 4.61 -5.47 -0.08
N CYS A 52 4.95 -6.59 0.58
CA CYS A 52 6.20 -6.72 1.33
C CYS A 52 7.42 -6.60 0.41
N ALA A 53 7.43 -7.36 -0.68
CA ALA A 53 8.50 -7.35 -1.66
C ALA A 53 8.68 -5.97 -2.29
N ASN A 54 7.57 -5.36 -2.72
CA ASN A 54 7.59 -4.01 -3.29
C ASN A 54 8.16 -2.99 -2.30
N SER A 55 7.72 -3.01 -1.03
CA SER A 55 8.25 -2.12 0.01
C SER A 55 9.74 -2.34 0.24
N LEU A 56 10.19 -3.58 0.34
CA LEU A 56 11.61 -3.91 0.55
C LEU A 56 12.47 -3.46 -0.65
N ARG A 57 12.00 -3.65 -1.89
CA ARG A 57 12.68 -3.19 -3.10
C ARG A 57 12.76 -1.67 -3.18
N VAL A 58 11.68 -0.97 -2.85
CA VAL A 58 11.67 0.50 -2.79
C VAL A 58 12.59 1.03 -1.69
N PHE A 59 12.61 0.39 -0.53
CA PHE A 59 13.39 0.88 0.61
C PHE A 59 14.87 0.52 0.52
N CYS A 60 15.19 -0.72 0.16
CA CYS A 60 16.54 -1.27 0.16
C CYS A 60 17.15 -1.43 -1.24
N GLY A 61 16.35 -1.29 -2.32
CA GLY A 61 16.81 -1.40 -3.69
C GLY A 61 17.46 -2.75 -4.00
N ARG A 62 18.55 -2.69 -4.75
CA ARG A 62 19.35 -3.85 -5.15
C ARG A 62 20.19 -4.48 -4.04
N TYR A 63 20.26 -3.85 -2.87
CA TYR A 63 21.08 -4.33 -1.75
C TYR A 63 20.44 -5.49 -1.00
N ILE A 64 19.13 -5.72 -1.18
CA ILE A 64 18.44 -6.88 -0.64
C ILE A 64 18.29 -7.95 -1.73
N SER A 65 18.68 -9.20 -1.44
CA SER A 65 18.55 -10.32 -2.39
C SER A 65 17.12 -10.84 -2.47
N ASP A 66 16.78 -11.61 -3.54
CA ASP A 66 15.48 -12.25 -3.67
C ASP A 66 15.19 -13.22 -2.53
N ASP A 67 16.18 -14.00 -2.10
CA ASP A 67 16.04 -14.93 -0.97
C ASP A 67 15.75 -14.20 0.34
N GLN A 68 16.38 -13.03 0.56
CA GLN A 68 16.13 -12.20 1.72
C GLN A 68 14.72 -11.59 1.67
N VAL A 69 14.29 -11.08 0.51
CA VAL A 69 12.92 -10.58 0.32
C VAL A 69 11.92 -11.69 0.63
N LYS A 70 12.11 -12.87 0.04
CA LYS A 70 11.25 -14.03 0.28
C LYS A 70 11.24 -14.45 1.75
N SER A 71 12.42 -14.54 2.37
CA SER A 71 12.50 -14.90 3.80
C SER A 71 11.77 -13.94 4.71
N VAL A 72 11.76 -12.64 4.39
CA VAL A 72 11.01 -11.63 5.14
C VAL A 72 9.52 -11.78 4.85
N SER A 73 9.10 -11.81 3.58
CA SER A 73 7.68 -11.83 3.20
C SER A 73 6.96 -13.08 3.71
N ASP A 74 7.53 -14.26 3.53
CA ASP A 74 6.95 -15.55 4.00
C ASP A 74 6.73 -15.58 5.53
N ASN A 75 7.49 -14.80 6.28
CA ASN A 75 7.47 -14.83 7.74
C ASN A 75 6.84 -13.58 8.38
N TYR A 76 6.54 -12.53 7.60
CA TYR A 76 6.10 -11.24 8.13
C TYR A 76 4.77 -11.35 8.91
N TYR A 77 3.90 -12.30 8.55
CA TYR A 77 2.65 -12.54 9.28
C TYR A 77 2.87 -12.80 10.79
N LYS A 78 4.04 -13.34 11.17
CA LYS A 78 4.40 -13.57 12.59
C LYS A 78 4.61 -12.26 13.35
N VAL A 79 5.05 -11.20 12.66
CA VAL A 79 5.16 -9.86 13.23
C VAL A 79 3.77 -9.31 13.49
N THR A 80 2.86 -9.41 12.51
CA THR A 80 1.47 -8.97 12.65
C THR A 80 0.73 -9.74 13.74
N ALA A 81 0.86 -11.07 13.77
CA ALA A 81 0.24 -11.90 14.81
C ALA A 81 0.75 -11.60 16.23
N ALA A 82 1.99 -11.12 16.36
CA ALA A 82 2.54 -10.72 17.66
C ALA A 82 1.87 -9.47 18.25
N LEU A 83 1.22 -8.63 17.42
CA LEU A 83 0.52 -7.42 17.86
C LEU A 83 -0.65 -7.71 18.79
N GLU A 84 -1.28 -8.87 18.67
CA GLU A 84 -2.37 -9.29 19.57
C GLU A 84 -1.94 -9.27 21.05
N LEU A 85 -0.64 -9.48 21.30
CA LEU A 85 -0.05 -9.54 22.62
C LEU A 85 0.97 -8.42 22.88
N VAL A 86 0.93 -7.34 22.12
CA VAL A 86 1.92 -6.24 22.21
C VAL A 86 2.00 -5.60 23.59
N ASN A 87 0.89 -5.59 24.32
CA ASN A 87 0.82 -5.05 25.69
C ASN A 87 1.20 -6.07 26.77
N PHE A 88 1.51 -7.32 26.40
CA PHE A 88 1.93 -8.32 27.37
C PHE A 88 3.41 -8.09 27.74
N PRO A 89 3.74 -7.90 29.03
CA PRO A 89 5.07 -7.38 29.42
C PRO A 89 6.21 -8.38 29.30
N ILE A 90 5.92 -9.67 29.04
CA ILE A 90 6.93 -10.74 29.03
C ILE A 90 6.88 -11.48 27.69
N ILE A 91 8.04 -11.58 27.05
CA ILE A 91 8.23 -12.38 25.82
C ILE A 91 8.74 -13.77 26.22
N LEU A 92 7.86 -14.75 26.28
CA LEU A 92 8.21 -16.13 26.56
C LEU A 92 8.61 -16.89 25.29
N PRO A 93 9.60 -17.79 25.36
CA PRO A 93 9.95 -18.65 24.23
C PRO A 93 8.73 -19.41 23.67
N PHE A 94 8.72 -19.60 22.35
CA PHE A 94 7.68 -20.33 21.59
C PHE A 94 6.29 -19.66 21.56
N THR A 95 6.16 -18.41 22.05
CA THR A 95 4.93 -17.62 21.94
C THR A 95 4.90 -16.77 20.67
N LYS A 96 3.69 -16.28 20.27
CA LYS A 96 3.57 -15.34 19.13
C LYS A 96 4.53 -14.14 19.22
N PRO A 97 4.66 -13.42 20.38
CA PRO A 97 5.63 -12.34 20.51
C PRO A 97 7.08 -12.76 20.31
N TRP A 98 7.46 -13.95 20.75
CA TRP A 98 8.82 -14.46 20.59
C TRP A 98 9.17 -14.73 19.13
N TYR A 99 8.25 -15.38 18.39
CA TYR A 99 8.44 -15.57 16.94
C TYR A 99 8.44 -14.24 16.20
N GLY A 100 7.50 -13.35 16.51
CA GLY A 100 7.46 -12.00 15.93
C GLY A 100 8.76 -11.24 16.14
N LYS A 101 9.30 -11.25 17.39
CA LYS A 101 10.59 -10.63 17.70
C LYS A 101 11.73 -11.22 16.87
N LYS A 102 11.80 -12.54 16.70
CA LYS A 102 12.83 -13.16 15.85
C LYS A 102 12.80 -12.67 14.42
N ILE A 103 11.59 -12.51 13.84
CA ILE A 103 11.45 -11.99 12.47
C ILE A 103 11.82 -10.51 12.42
N CYS A 104 11.44 -9.70 13.40
CA CYS A 104 11.88 -8.31 13.52
C CYS A 104 13.40 -8.21 13.53
N ASP A 105 14.07 -8.96 14.42
CA ASP A 105 15.53 -8.96 14.58
C ASP A 105 16.24 -9.41 13.28
N MET A 106 15.73 -10.46 12.63
CA MET A 106 16.22 -10.94 11.33
C MET A 106 16.10 -9.85 10.26
N THR A 107 14.91 -9.26 10.12
CA THR A 107 14.62 -8.22 9.11
C THR A 107 15.49 -7.00 9.33
N MET A 108 15.62 -6.52 10.58
CA MET A 108 16.47 -5.38 10.90
C MET A 108 17.95 -5.66 10.63
N THR A 109 18.41 -6.89 10.84
CA THR A 109 19.79 -7.30 10.51
C THR A 109 20.04 -7.24 9.00
N ILE A 110 19.10 -7.74 8.19
CA ILE A 110 19.16 -7.65 6.72
C ILE A 110 19.21 -6.18 6.28
N ILE A 111 18.31 -5.35 6.79
CA ILE A 111 18.22 -3.92 6.44
C ILE A 111 19.49 -3.16 6.87
N ALA A 112 20.09 -3.50 8.02
CA ALA A 112 21.34 -2.88 8.46
C ALA A 112 22.51 -3.21 7.53
N GLY A 113 22.56 -4.44 6.98
CA GLY A 113 23.51 -4.82 5.93
C GLY A 113 23.31 -4.00 4.65
N CYS A 114 22.06 -3.84 4.21
CA CYS A 114 21.72 -2.99 3.08
C CYS A 114 22.13 -1.52 3.30
N ALA A 115 21.97 -1.02 4.54
CA ALA A 115 22.35 0.35 4.88
C ALA A 115 23.86 0.61 4.73
N GLN A 116 24.72 -0.36 5.07
CA GLN A 116 26.16 -0.24 4.85
C GLN A 116 26.49 -0.18 3.36
N LEU A 117 25.91 -1.10 2.57
CA LEU A 117 26.12 -1.14 1.12
C LEU A 117 25.66 0.15 0.42
N SER A 118 24.53 0.70 0.84
CA SER A 118 24.01 1.97 0.31
C SER A 118 24.93 3.16 0.67
N LYS A 119 25.45 3.22 1.91
CA LYS A 119 26.43 4.25 2.30
C LYS A 119 27.68 4.20 1.45
N ASP A 120 28.24 3.01 1.24
CA ASP A 120 29.44 2.80 0.44
C ASP A 120 29.20 3.19 -1.03
N HIS A 121 28.04 2.82 -1.57
CA HIS A 121 27.62 3.18 -2.92
C HIS A 121 27.49 4.70 -3.12
N VAL A 122 26.80 5.38 -2.21
CA VAL A 122 26.61 6.84 -2.26
C VAL A 122 27.94 7.58 -2.08
N ALA A 123 28.82 7.11 -1.18
CA ALA A 123 30.15 7.68 -0.99
C ALA A 123 31.03 7.55 -2.25
N ALA A 124 30.84 6.48 -3.04
CA ALA A 124 31.50 6.28 -4.33
C ALA A 124 30.87 7.11 -5.48
N GLY A 125 29.85 7.94 -5.22
CA GLY A 125 29.18 8.75 -6.23
C GLY A 125 28.10 8.00 -7.02
N GLY A 126 27.61 6.87 -6.52
CA GLY A 126 26.60 6.06 -7.18
C GLY A 126 25.23 6.75 -7.30
N GLU A 127 24.43 6.32 -8.27
CA GLU A 127 23.10 6.83 -8.53
C GLU A 127 22.08 6.41 -7.46
N ILE A 128 21.09 7.28 -7.21
CA ILE A 128 20.00 7.01 -6.27
C ILE A 128 19.00 6.10 -6.95
N THR A 129 18.76 4.91 -6.38
CA THR A 129 17.80 3.92 -6.90
C THR A 129 16.77 3.47 -5.87
N CYS A 130 16.95 3.83 -4.60
CA CYS A 130 16.03 3.44 -3.52
C CYS A 130 15.96 4.52 -2.43
N VAL A 131 15.01 4.36 -1.51
CA VAL A 131 14.82 5.27 -0.36
C VAL A 131 16.09 5.37 0.48
N MET A 132 16.78 4.26 0.68
CA MET A 132 18.01 4.19 1.48
C MET A 132 19.12 5.02 0.86
N ASP A 133 19.33 4.94 -0.48
CA ASP A 133 20.29 5.77 -1.20
C ASP A 133 19.99 7.25 -1.05
N ALA A 134 18.71 7.63 -1.25
CA ALA A 134 18.28 9.01 -1.11
C ALA A 134 18.53 9.54 0.31
N TRP A 135 18.31 8.71 1.33
CA TRP A 135 18.58 9.09 2.72
C TRP A 135 20.09 9.16 3.01
N CYS A 136 20.87 8.17 2.58
CA CYS A 136 22.33 8.20 2.69
C CYS A 136 22.93 9.43 1.97
N LYS A 137 22.37 9.82 0.83
CA LYS A 137 22.78 11.03 0.11
C LYS A 137 22.57 12.31 0.94
N THR A 138 21.48 12.42 1.70
CA THR A 138 21.28 13.58 2.59
C THR A 138 22.33 13.67 3.70
N MET A 139 22.81 12.52 4.20
CA MET A 139 23.91 12.45 5.18
C MET A 139 25.24 12.83 4.53
N TYR A 140 25.53 12.27 3.37
CA TYR A 140 26.76 12.56 2.62
C TYR A 140 26.88 14.04 2.23
N ASP A 141 25.78 14.65 1.81
CA ASP A 141 25.73 16.08 1.46
C ASP A 141 25.74 17.02 2.69
N GLY A 142 25.81 16.50 3.90
CA GLY A 142 25.76 17.31 5.14
C GLY A 142 24.41 17.94 5.44
N LYS A 143 23.34 17.53 4.73
CA LYS A 143 21.96 18.05 4.93
C LYS A 143 21.24 17.43 6.13
N SER A 144 21.79 16.34 6.66
CA SER A 144 21.34 15.70 7.89
C SER A 144 22.53 15.19 8.71
N ARG A 145 22.30 14.88 10.00
CA ARG A 145 23.31 14.19 10.80
C ARG A 145 23.58 12.79 10.24
N THR A 146 24.72 12.24 10.55
CA THR A 146 25.03 10.84 10.26
C THR A 146 24.23 9.91 11.17
N PHE A 147 23.60 8.90 10.57
CA PHE A 147 22.85 7.84 11.27
C PHE A 147 23.67 6.53 11.19
N SER A 148 23.66 5.77 12.27
CA SER A 148 24.20 4.42 12.31
C SER A 148 23.36 3.46 11.45
N ASN A 149 23.93 2.32 11.04
CA ASN A 149 23.17 1.30 10.31
C ASN A 149 21.99 0.77 11.12
N LYS A 150 22.13 0.71 12.46
CA LYS A 150 21.06 0.34 13.36
C LYS A 150 19.91 1.35 13.31
N GLU A 151 20.18 2.66 13.42
CA GLU A 151 19.13 3.70 13.36
C GLU A 151 18.42 3.70 12.00
N ILE A 152 19.17 3.46 10.91
CA ILE A 152 18.61 3.34 9.56
C ILE A 152 17.69 2.10 9.50
N SER A 153 18.16 0.96 10.00
CA SER A 153 17.38 -0.29 9.95
C SER A 153 16.08 -0.20 10.76
N GLU A 154 16.12 0.38 11.96
CA GLU A 154 14.96 0.60 12.80
C GLU A 154 13.93 1.52 12.13
N THR A 155 14.40 2.57 11.44
CA THR A 155 13.52 3.51 10.73
C THR A 155 12.90 2.86 9.48
N ILE A 156 13.71 2.16 8.67
CA ILE A 156 13.21 1.45 7.46
C ILE A 156 12.27 0.32 7.86
N PHE A 157 12.55 -0.41 8.95
CA PHE A 157 11.64 -1.41 9.48
C PHE A 157 10.31 -0.79 9.92
N THR A 158 10.34 0.41 10.53
CA THR A 158 9.10 1.15 10.86
C THR A 158 8.29 1.51 9.61
N PHE A 159 8.96 1.87 8.49
CA PHE A 159 8.26 2.10 7.23
C PHE A 159 7.67 0.80 6.66
N LEU A 160 8.42 -0.29 6.71
CA LEU A 160 7.93 -1.61 6.29
C LEU A 160 6.69 -2.00 7.10
N PHE A 161 6.76 -1.87 8.42
CA PHE A 161 5.65 -2.14 9.32
C PHE A 161 4.41 -1.30 8.98
N ALA A 162 4.59 0.01 8.78
CA ALA A 162 3.48 0.91 8.49
C ALA A 162 2.85 0.65 7.10
N SER A 163 3.65 0.22 6.11
CA SER A 163 3.18 -0.02 4.74
C SER A 163 2.53 -1.38 4.56
N GLN A 164 2.98 -2.40 5.30
CA GLN A 164 2.67 -3.81 4.99
C GLN A 164 1.18 -4.12 5.09
N ASP A 165 0.59 -3.97 6.26
CA ASP A 165 -0.78 -4.44 6.47
C ASP A 165 -1.83 -3.52 5.82
N ALA A 166 -1.64 -2.19 5.90
CA ALA A 166 -2.56 -1.24 5.32
C ALA A 166 -2.60 -1.32 3.78
N THR A 167 -1.42 -1.45 3.12
CA THR A 167 -1.38 -1.55 1.66
C THR A 167 -1.90 -2.91 1.20
N SER A 168 -1.62 -4.00 1.93
CA SER A 168 -2.14 -5.32 1.60
C SER A 168 -3.66 -5.40 1.70
N SER A 169 -4.24 -4.80 2.74
CA SER A 169 -5.69 -4.64 2.86
C SER A 169 -6.28 -3.89 1.67
N ALA A 170 -5.71 -2.73 1.33
CA ALA A 170 -6.16 -1.94 0.18
C ALA A 170 -6.06 -2.71 -1.14
N THR A 171 -4.96 -3.44 -1.35
CA THR A 171 -4.76 -4.27 -2.54
C THR A 171 -5.80 -5.39 -2.63
N THR A 172 -6.03 -6.11 -1.54
CA THR A 172 -7.02 -7.19 -1.47
C THR A 172 -8.41 -6.70 -1.85
N TRP A 173 -8.88 -5.62 -1.21
CA TRP A 173 -10.19 -5.03 -1.52
C TRP A 173 -10.26 -4.48 -2.95
N LEU A 174 -9.20 -3.88 -3.48
CA LEU A 174 -9.18 -3.40 -4.87
C LEU A 174 -9.35 -4.53 -5.87
N PHE A 175 -8.62 -5.64 -5.72
CA PHE A 175 -8.75 -6.78 -6.63
C PHE A 175 -10.13 -7.42 -6.54
N GLN A 176 -10.70 -7.56 -5.34
CA GLN A 176 -12.06 -8.05 -5.15
C GLN A 176 -13.09 -7.12 -5.83
N ILE A 177 -13.07 -5.83 -5.46
CA ILE A 177 -14.04 -4.83 -5.95
C ILE A 177 -14.01 -4.71 -7.48
N ILE A 178 -12.82 -4.69 -8.08
CA ILE A 178 -12.67 -4.58 -9.55
C ILE A 178 -13.04 -5.90 -10.23
N GLY A 179 -12.72 -7.05 -9.61
CA GLY A 179 -13.13 -8.37 -10.10
C GLY A 179 -14.64 -8.55 -10.22
N ASP A 180 -15.40 -7.89 -9.35
CA ASP A 180 -16.87 -7.88 -9.36
C ASP A 180 -17.47 -6.81 -10.30
N ARG A 181 -16.64 -5.96 -10.92
CA ARG A 181 -17.07 -4.81 -11.73
C ARG A 181 -16.34 -4.74 -13.07
N PRO A 182 -16.74 -5.60 -14.04
CA PRO A 182 -16.09 -5.64 -15.35
C PRO A 182 -16.08 -4.28 -16.07
N GLU A 183 -17.12 -3.47 -15.87
CA GLU A 183 -17.23 -2.13 -16.45
C GLU A 183 -16.16 -1.17 -15.92
N VAL A 184 -15.80 -1.28 -14.63
CA VAL A 184 -14.69 -0.50 -14.03
C VAL A 184 -13.35 -0.96 -14.62
N MET A 185 -13.15 -2.28 -14.74
CA MET A 185 -11.95 -2.85 -15.33
C MET A 185 -11.77 -2.39 -16.79
N LEU A 186 -12.83 -2.37 -17.59
CA LEU A 186 -12.81 -1.89 -18.97
C LEU A 186 -12.41 -0.41 -19.05
N LYS A 187 -13.00 0.47 -18.25
CA LYS A 187 -12.63 1.89 -18.21
C LYS A 187 -11.16 2.10 -17.84
N ILE A 188 -10.62 1.29 -16.92
CA ILE A 188 -9.19 1.33 -16.59
C ILE A 188 -8.36 0.92 -17.81
N ARG A 189 -8.75 -0.11 -18.57
CA ARG A 189 -8.06 -0.56 -19.79
C ARG A 189 -8.01 0.51 -20.87
N GLU A 190 -9.14 1.14 -21.15
CA GLU A 190 -9.22 2.28 -22.07
C GLU A 190 -8.27 3.40 -21.66
N GLU A 191 -8.29 3.76 -20.38
CA GLU A 191 -7.38 4.77 -19.85
C GLU A 191 -5.91 4.37 -20.04
N GLN A 192 -5.54 3.09 -19.78
CA GLN A 192 -4.18 2.61 -19.95
C GLN A 192 -3.68 2.76 -21.40
N LEU A 193 -4.49 2.35 -22.37
CA LEU A 193 -4.15 2.52 -23.79
C LEU A 193 -4.03 4.00 -24.16
N ARG A 194 -4.98 4.82 -23.73
CA ARG A 194 -5.00 6.27 -24.02
C ARG A 194 -3.74 6.97 -23.48
N VAL A 195 -3.37 6.73 -22.20
CA VAL A 195 -2.21 7.41 -21.59
C VAL A 195 -0.88 6.94 -22.17
N ARG A 196 -0.83 5.75 -22.75
CA ARG A 196 0.34 5.17 -23.42
C ARG A 196 0.37 5.45 -24.94
N GLY A 197 -0.57 6.28 -25.43
CA GLY A 197 -0.64 6.61 -26.88
C GLY A 197 -0.98 5.43 -27.77
N GLY A 198 -1.78 4.47 -27.28
CA GLY A 198 -2.19 3.26 -27.99
C GLY A 198 -1.12 2.14 -28.02
N ASN A 199 0.03 2.33 -27.39
CA ASN A 199 1.09 1.32 -27.36
C ASN A 199 1.20 0.66 -25.98
N PRO A 200 0.74 -0.59 -25.80
CA PRO A 200 0.76 -1.28 -24.52
C PRO A 200 2.17 -1.55 -23.98
N ASN A 201 3.19 -1.54 -24.85
CA ASN A 201 4.57 -1.83 -24.49
C ASN A 201 5.33 -0.62 -23.90
N VAL A 202 4.72 0.57 -23.89
CA VAL A 202 5.33 1.73 -23.24
C VAL A 202 5.44 1.46 -21.74
N PRO A 203 6.66 1.47 -21.14
CA PRO A 203 6.85 1.26 -19.73
C PRO A 203 6.11 2.32 -18.90
N LEU A 204 5.57 1.94 -17.75
CA LEU A 204 5.00 2.88 -16.82
C LEU A 204 6.08 3.82 -16.27
N THR A 205 5.70 5.08 -16.12
CA THR A 205 6.48 6.10 -15.42
C THR A 205 5.57 6.83 -14.44
N VAL A 206 6.15 7.50 -13.47
CA VAL A 206 5.38 8.32 -12.52
C VAL A 206 4.51 9.36 -13.26
N ASP A 207 5.02 9.94 -14.35
CA ASP A 207 4.27 10.92 -15.14
C ASP A 207 3.10 10.30 -15.92
N LEU A 208 3.20 9.04 -16.35
CA LEU A 208 2.08 8.32 -16.94
C LEU A 208 1.04 7.94 -15.88
N VAL A 209 1.48 7.51 -14.70
CA VAL A 209 0.56 7.19 -13.58
C VAL A 209 -0.23 8.44 -13.16
N ASP A 210 0.38 9.61 -13.13
CA ASP A 210 -0.33 10.86 -12.82
C ASP A 210 -1.41 11.23 -13.85
N LYS A 211 -1.35 10.69 -15.08
CA LYS A 211 -2.37 10.88 -16.12
C LYS A 211 -3.52 9.88 -16.04
N MET A 212 -3.43 8.89 -15.15
CA MET A 212 -4.45 7.86 -14.94
C MET A 212 -5.55 8.39 -14.00
N GLU A 213 -6.34 9.34 -14.48
CA GLU A 213 -7.35 10.02 -13.66
C GLU A 213 -8.45 9.07 -13.18
N TYR A 214 -8.95 8.21 -14.08
CA TYR A 214 -10.00 7.26 -13.73
C TYR A 214 -9.51 6.19 -12.76
N THR A 215 -8.35 5.59 -13.03
CA THR A 215 -7.74 4.60 -12.12
C THR A 215 -7.50 5.21 -10.74
N HIS A 216 -7.06 6.48 -10.69
CA HIS A 216 -6.89 7.20 -9.43
C HIS A 216 -8.24 7.40 -8.69
N MET A 217 -9.33 7.70 -9.40
CA MET A 217 -10.67 7.79 -8.82
C MET A 217 -11.13 6.43 -8.27
N VAL A 218 -10.87 5.33 -8.98
CA VAL A 218 -11.16 3.96 -8.53
C VAL A 218 -10.42 3.64 -7.23
N VAL A 219 -9.11 3.89 -7.17
CA VAL A 219 -8.31 3.68 -5.96
C VAL A 219 -8.82 4.54 -4.80
N LYS A 220 -9.13 5.81 -5.06
CA LYS A 220 -9.65 6.72 -4.05
C LYS A 220 -10.99 6.27 -3.49
N GLU A 221 -11.87 5.78 -4.36
CA GLU A 221 -13.16 5.24 -3.96
C GLU A 221 -13.04 3.94 -3.18
N ALA A 222 -12.16 3.03 -3.59
CA ALA A 222 -11.92 1.79 -2.86
C ALA A 222 -11.43 2.06 -1.42
N LEU A 223 -10.53 3.01 -1.26
CA LEU A 223 -10.03 3.43 0.04
C LEU A 223 -11.08 4.13 0.92
N ARG A 224 -12.07 4.82 0.30
CA ARG A 224 -13.23 5.35 1.02
C ARG A 224 -14.19 4.23 1.45
N TYR A 225 -14.50 3.34 0.52
CA TYR A 225 -15.49 2.26 0.69
C TYR A 225 -15.02 1.18 1.67
N ARG A 226 -13.74 0.83 1.61
CA ARG A 226 -13.08 -0.17 2.48
C ARG A 226 -11.75 0.40 3.02
N PRO A 227 -11.81 1.35 3.99
CA PRO A 227 -10.59 1.96 4.51
C PRO A 227 -9.75 0.92 5.29
N PRO A 228 -8.49 0.70 4.95
CA PRO A 228 -7.63 -0.27 5.64
C PRO A 228 -7.53 -0.05 7.15
N VAL A 229 -7.54 1.22 7.56
CA VAL A 229 -7.52 1.64 8.95
C VAL A 229 -8.86 2.28 9.28
N SER A 230 -9.59 1.70 10.22
CA SER A 230 -10.92 2.17 10.63
C SER A 230 -10.88 3.15 11.80
N MET A 231 -9.80 3.16 12.57
CA MET A 231 -9.66 3.99 13.78
C MET A 231 -8.19 4.27 14.10
N VAL A 232 -7.92 5.39 14.77
CA VAL A 232 -6.56 5.77 15.20
C VAL A 232 -6.58 6.20 16.67
N PRO A 233 -5.93 5.45 17.59
CA PRO A 233 -5.91 5.82 19.02
C PRO A 233 -4.94 6.96 19.30
N TYR A 234 -5.39 7.94 20.09
CA TYR A 234 -4.61 9.04 20.63
C TYR A 234 -4.71 9.08 22.15
N VAL A 235 -3.68 9.57 22.82
CA VAL A 235 -3.70 9.85 24.26
C VAL A 235 -3.68 11.36 24.47
N CYS A 236 -4.64 11.88 25.23
CA CYS A 236 -4.73 13.29 25.56
C CYS A 236 -3.54 13.71 26.45
N LYS A 237 -2.73 14.66 25.99
CA LYS A 237 -1.62 15.22 26.76
C LYS A 237 -2.07 16.29 27.77
N THR A 238 -3.20 16.90 27.48
CA THR A 238 -3.91 17.90 28.31
C THR A 238 -5.40 17.57 28.22
N ASP A 239 -6.22 18.20 29.05
CA ASP A 239 -7.68 18.15 28.88
C ASP A 239 -8.03 18.63 27.48
N PHE A 240 -8.88 17.87 26.78
CA PHE A 240 -9.21 18.10 25.37
C PHE A 240 -10.74 18.17 25.18
N PRO A 241 -11.31 19.34 24.88
CA PRO A 241 -12.74 19.48 24.62
C PRO A 241 -13.08 18.78 23.28
N ILE A 242 -14.00 17.82 23.33
CA ILE A 242 -14.51 17.09 22.16
C ILE A 242 -15.81 17.70 21.68
N THR A 243 -16.75 17.98 22.63
CA THR A 243 -18.01 18.69 22.38
C THR A 243 -18.19 19.80 23.40
N PRO A 244 -19.16 20.69 23.24
CA PRO A 244 -19.47 21.68 24.26
C PRO A 244 -19.75 21.07 25.65
N GLU A 245 -20.29 19.83 25.66
CA GLU A 245 -20.73 19.13 26.88
C GLU A 245 -19.68 18.14 27.42
N TYR A 246 -18.65 17.80 26.62
CA TYR A 246 -17.68 16.79 27.01
C TYR A 246 -16.23 17.16 26.72
N THR A 247 -15.42 17.13 27.77
CA THR A 247 -13.97 17.30 27.71
C THR A 247 -13.29 16.00 28.12
N ALA A 248 -12.50 15.40 27.23
CA ALA A 248 -11.69 14.24 27.55
C ALA A 248 -10.54 14.66 28.49
N PRO A 249 -10.38 14.03 29.66
CA PRO A 249 -9.35 14.42 30.63
C PRO A 249 -7.95 14.02 30.11
N LYS A 250 -6.92 14.68 30.63
CA LYS A 250 -5.52 14.31 30.41
C LYS A 250 -5.31 12.81 30.72
N GLY A 251 -4.63 12.11 29.83
CA GLY A 251 -4.37 10.67 29.93
C GLY A 251 -5.48 9.78 29.36
N ALA A 252 -6.65 10.34 29.05
CA ALA A 252 -7.70 9.58 28.37
C ALA A 252 -7.27 9.17 26.96
N MET A 253 -7.69 7.98 26.56
CA MET A 253 -7.57 7.52 25.17
C MET A 253 -8.77 7.98 24.37
N VAL A 254 -8.53 8.71 23.27
CA VAL A 254 -9.53 9.14 22.30
C VAL A 254 -9.29 8.39 21.01
N ILE A 255 -10.31 7.69 20.52
CA ILE A 255 -10.22 6.83 19.35
C ILE A 255 -11.22 7.33 18.28
N PRO A 256 -10.84 8.30 17.43
CA PRO A 256 -11.69 8.71 16.33
C PRO A 256 -11.83 7.57 15.33
N THR A 257 -13.08 7.28 14.95
CA THR A 257 -13.41 6.32 13.90
C THR A 257 -13.59 7.05 12.57
N LEU A 258 -13.12 6.44 11.48
CA LEU A 258 -13.12 7.08 10.16
C LEU A 258 -14.42 6.81 9.37
N HIS A 259 -15.10 5.70 9.66
CA HIS A 259 -16.27 5.26 8.92
C HIS A 259 -17.38 6.33 8.81
N PRO A 260 -17.81 7.02 9.86
CA PRO A 260 -18.86 8.04 9.75
C PRO A 260 -18.49 9.17 8.78
N ALA A 261 -17.23 9.63 8.80
CA ALA A 261 -16.79 10.69 7.90
C ALA A 261 -16.68 10.23 6.44
N LEU A 262 -16.33 8.95 6.21
CA LEU A 262 -16.17 8.36 4.88
C LEU A 262 -17.50 7.92 4.27
N HIS A 263 -18.57 7.78 5.09
CA HIS A 263 -19.92 7.38 4.68
C HIS A 263 -20.98 8.44 4.98
N ASP A 264 -20.54 9.68 5.16
CA ASP A 264 -21.44 10.81 5.43
C ASP A 264 -22.33 11.10 4.21
N PRO A 265 -23.66 10.90 4.28
CA PRO A 265 -24.57 11.14 3.17
C PRO A 265 -24.69 12.61 2.78
N GLU A 266 -24.33 13.53 3.68
CA GLU A 266 -24.23 14.96 3.34
C GLU A 266 -23.09 15.26 2.38
N VAL A 267 -22.11 14.37 2.26
CA VAL A 267 -20.92 14.51 1.39
C VAL A 267 -20.95 13.52 0.24
N TYR A 268 -21.29 12.27 0.52
CA TYR A 268 -21.26 11.17 -0.44
C TYR A 268 -22.68 10.70 -0.75
N ASP A 269 -23.18 11.01 -1.92
CA ASP A 269 -24.47 10.47 -2.39
C ASP A 269 -24.34 8.95 -2.50
N ASN A 270 -25.32 8.18 -1.99
CA ASN A 270 -25.26 6.72 -1.89
C ASN A 270 -23.93 6.21 -1.31
N PRO A 271 -23.62 6.51 -0.03
CA PRO A 271 -22.29 6.24 0.55
C PRO A 271 -21.94 4.75 0.60
N GLU A 272 -22.95 3.85 0.60
CA GLU A 272 -22.79 2.40 0.60
C GLU A 272 -22.55 1.81 -0.81
N GLU A 273 -22.55 2.64 -1.86
CA GLU A 273 -22.25 2.22 -3.22
C GLU A 273 -20.80 2.59 -3.61
N PHE A 274 -20.20 1.74 -4.45
CA PHE A 274 -18.89 1.99 -5.03
C PHE A 274 -19.05 2.77 -6.34
N ILE A 275 -18.76 4.06 -6.32
CA ILE A 275 -18.97 4.98 -7.45
C ILE A 275 -17.68 5.80 -7.66
N PRO A 276 -16.74 5.37 -8.52
CA PRO A 276 -15.52 6.13 -8.80
C PRO A 276 -15.78 7.55 -9.32
N GLU A 277 -16.84 7.73 -10.08
CA GLU A 277 -17.23 8.99 -10.71
C GLU A 277 -17.56 10.11 -9.70
N ARG A 278 -17.79 9.77 -8.42
CA ARG A 278 -17.93 10.80 -7.36
C ARG A 278 -16.70 11.68 -7.18
N TRP A 279 -15.55 11.25 -7.71
CA TRP A 279 -14.29 11.98 -7.60
C TRP A 279 -13.94 12.84 -8.81
N VAL A 280 -14.86 13.01 -9.78
CA VAL A 280 -14.65 13.90 -10.93
C VAL A 280 -14.41 15.35 -10.49
N ALA A 281 -13.71 16.11 -11.35
CA ALA A 281 -13.42 17.51 -11.06
C ALA A 281 -14.69 18.30 -10.79
N GLY A 282 -14.70 19.09 -9.72
CA GLY A 282 -15.83 19.94 -9.34
C GLY A 282 -16.94 19.24 -8.53
N SER A 283 -16.90 17.93 -8.36
CA SER A 283 -17.88 17.19 -7.56
C SER A 283 -17.91 17.59 -6.08
N LYS A 284 -19.03 17.30 -5.41
CA LYS A 284 -19.23 17.52 -3.98
C LYS A 284 -18.19 16.78 -3.14
N ALA A 285 -18.02 15.48 -3.40
CA ALA A 285 -17.05 14.64 -2.69
C ALA A 285 -15.60 15.14 -2.85
N ARG A 286 -15.21 15.57 -4.07
CA ARG A 286 -13.86 16.09 -4.31
C ARG A 286 -13.58 17.41 -3.59
N LYS A 287 -14.61 18.22 -3.32
CA LYS A 287 -14.50 19.50 -2.57
C LYS A 287 -14.44 19.29 -1.06
N ALA A 288 -15.00 18.19 -0.54
CA ALA A 288 -15.10 17.90 0.88
C ALA A 288 -13.79 17.29 1.44
N LEU A 289 -12.71 18.06 1.43
CA LEU A 289 -11.37 17.59 1.81
C LEU A 289 -11.29 17.06 3.24
N ASN A 290 -12.12 17.58 4.16
CA ASN A 290 -12.12 17.20 5.57
C ASN A 290 -12.87 15.89 5.86
N ASN A 291 -13.58 15.33 4.89
CA ASN A 291 -14.31 14.07 5.05
C ASN A 291 -13.55 12.85 4.52
N TRP A 292 -12.63 13.04 3.57
CA TRP A 292 -11.81 11.93 3.08
C TRP A 292 -10.56 11.72 3.96
N LEU A 293 -10.78 11.15 5.15
CA LEU A 293 -9.78 11.02 6.22
C LEU A 293 -8.98 9.70 6.16
N VAL A 294 -8.99 8.99 5.04
CA VAL A 294 -8.30 7.68 4.86
C VAL A 294 -6.84 7.72 5.33
N PHE A 295 -6.16 8.84 5.10
CA PHE A 295 -4.76 9.04 5.50
C PHE A 295 -4.59 9.90 6.76
N GLY A 296 -5.69 10.16 7.46
CA GLY A 296 -5.72 11.09 8.60
C GLY A 296 -5.57 12.55 8.18
N SER A 297 -5.30 13.41 9.15
CA SER A 297 -5.13 14.84 8.91
C SER A 297 -4.12 15.48 9.89
N GLY A 298 -3.77 16.75 9.64
CA GLY A 298 -2.91 17.55 10.52
C GLY A 298 -1.46 17.04 10.58
N PRO A 299 -0.74 17.30 11.71
CA PRO A 299 0.68 16.96 11.83
C PRO A 299 1.00 15.47 11.72
N HIS A 300 0.01 14.60 11.93
CA HIS A 300 0.13 13.15 11.89
C HIS A 300 -0.41 12.52 10.59
N ILE A 301 -0.76 13.32 9.58
CA ILE A 301 -1.16 12.79 8.25
C ILE A 301 -0.15 11.74 7.75
N CYS A 302 -0.64 10.71 7.07
CA CYS A 302 0.19 9.60 6.58
C CYS A 302 1.38 10.11 5.75
N LEU A 303 2.59 9.66 6.10
CA LEU A 303 3.81 10.00 5.37
C LEU A 303 3.85 9.35 3.99
N GLY A 304 3.28 8.14 3.89
CA GLY A 304 3.27 7.32 2.67
C GLY A 304 2.12 7.62 1.72
N GLN A 305 1.25 8.62 1.97
CA GLN A 305 0.07 8.86 1.16
C GLN A 305 0.37 8.94 -0.34
N LYS A 306 1.37 9.74 -0.74
CA LYS A 306 1.74 9.91 -2.15
C LYS A 306 2.27 8.60 -2.76
N TYR A 307 3.09 7.90 -1.98
CA TYR A 307 3.65 6.61 -2.39
C TYR A 307 2.56 5.57 -2.60
N VAL A 308 1.65 5.36 -1.63
CA VAL A 308 0.63 4.32 -1.72
C VAL A 308 -0.42 4.63 -2.79
N MET A 309 -0.81 5.90 -2.96
CA MET A 309 -1.73 6.28 -4.04
C MET A 309 -1.13 5.98 -5.41
N LEU A 310 0.13 6.33 -5.63
CA LEU A 310 0.85 6.02 -6.86
C LEU A 310 1.01 4.50 -7.04
N HIS A 311 1.42 3.79 -5.99
CA HIS A 311 1.59 2.34 -5.99
C HIS A 311 0.31 1.62 -6.42
N LEU A 312 -0.81 1.87 -5.74
CA LEU A 312 -2.08 1.22 -6.03
C LEU A 312 -2.61 1.59 -7.43
N THR A 313 -2.47 2.85 -7.85
CA THR A 313 -2.87 3.29 -9.19
C THR A 313 -2.05 2.58 -10.28
N ALA A 314 -0.73 2.50 -10.10
CA ALA A 314 0.16 1.82 -11.05
C ALA A 314 -0.09 0.31 -11.12
N LEU A 315 -0.24 -0.34 -9.95
CA LEU A 315 -0.52 -1.76 -9.85
C LEU A 315 -1.85 -2.12 -10.53
N MET A 316 -2.93 -1.38 -10.23
CA MET A 316 -4.25 -1.62 -10.84
C MET A 316 -4.24 -1.32 -12.34
N GLY A 317 -3.61 -0.23 -12.76
CA GLY A 317 -3.46 0.08 -14.19
C GLY A 317 -2.73 -1.03 -14.94
N LYS A 318 -1.62 -1.55 -14.42
CA LYS A 318 -0.87 -2.65 -15.03
C LYS A 318 -1.64 -3.96 -15.00
N ALA A 319 -2.26 -4.28 -13.86
CA ALA A 319 -3.06 -5.50 -13.70
C ALA A 319 -4.24 -5.53 -14.68
N CYS A 320 -5.09 -4.50 -14.69
CA CYS A 320 -6.25 -4.43 -15.58
C CYS A 320 -5.87 -4.48 -17.06
N MET A 321 -4.74 -3.87 -17.45
CA MET A 321 -4.31 -3.85 -18.83
C MET A 321 -3.88 -5.23 -19.34
N LEU A 322 -3.07 -5.95 -18.54
CA LEU A 322 -2.37 -7.17 -18.99
C LEU A 322 -3.04 -8.47 -18.55
N TYR A 323 -3.95 -8.40 -17.56
CA TYR A 323 -4.57 -9.59 -16.97
C TYR A 323 -6.08 -9.43 -16.85
N ASP A 324 -6.76 -10.57 -16.87
CA ASP A 324 -8.11 -10.74 -16.40
C ASP A 324 -8.06 -11.46 -15.06
N TRP A 325 -9.01 -11.17 -14.20
CA TRP A 325 -9.27 -12.00 -13.03
C TRP A 325 -10.76 -12.05 -12.73
N LYS A 326 -11.16 -13.13 -12.11
CA LYS A 326 -12.53 -13.35 -11.66
C LYS A 326 -12.53 -13.57 -10.15
N HIS A 327 -13.40 -12.88 -9.46
CA HIS A 327 -13.68 -13.11 -8.04
C HIS A 327 -14.75 -14.21 -7.89
N THR A 328 -14.50 -15.16 -7.00
CA THR A 328 -15.50 -16.17 -6.61
C THR A 328 -16.22 -15.67 -5.37
N ILE A 329 -17.44 -15.17 -5.56
CA ILE A 329 -18.26 -14.62 -4.48
C ILE A 329 -18.70 -15.75 -3.55
N THR A 330 -18.44 -15.60 -2.25
CA THR A 330 -18.89 -16.47 -1.17
C THR A 330 -19.83 -15.73 -0.22
N PRO A 331 -20.54 -16.41 0.67
CA PRO A 331 -21.35 -15.72 1.69
C PRO A 331 -20.55 -14.81 2.63
N THR A 332 -19.23 -14.96 2.67
CA THR A 332 -18.33 -14.21 3.57
C THR A 332 -17.40 -13.22 2.86
N SER A 333 -17.49 -13.07 1.53
CA SER A 333 -16.64 -12.14 0.76
C SER A 333 -16.78 -10.67 1.20
N GLU A 334 -17.98 -10.26 1.66
CA GLU A 334 -18.22 -8.90 2.17
C GLU A 334 -18.11 -8.79 3.71
N VAL A 335 -17.91 -9.93 4.40
CA VAL A 335 -17.72 -9.94 5.85
C VAL A 335 -16.30 -9.46 6.18
N ILE A 336 -16.22 -8.45 7.03
CA ILE A 336 -14.94 -7.85 7.40
C ILE A 336 -14.31 -8.65 8.54
N ARG A 337 -13.11 -9.21 8.28
CA ARG A 337 -12.21 -9.73 9.30
C ARG A 337 -11.15 -8.70 9.65
N VAL A 338 -10.88 -8.51 10.93
CA VAL A 338 -9.83 -7.62 11.42
C VAL A 338 -8.57 -8.42 11.73
N PHE A 339 -7.49 -8.13 11.00
CA PHE A 339 -6.16 -8.69 11.23
C PHE A 339 -5.12 -7.55 11.11
N ALA A 340 -4.95 -6.80 12.18
CA ALA A 340 -4.27 -5.49 12.24
C ALA A 340 -4.94 -4.40 11.36
N THR A 341 -5.40 -4.75 10.18
CA THR A 341 -6.24 -3.98 9.26
C THR A 341 -7.44 -4.81 8.84
N ILE A 342 -8.26 -4.35 7.92
CA ILE A 342 -9.48 -5.05 7.49
C ILE A 342 -9.24 -5.88 6.22
N PHE A 343 -9.74 -7.11 6.21
CA PHE A 343 -9.71 -8.01 5.05
C PHE A 343 -11.08 -8.69 4.88
N PRO A 344 -11.42 -9.21 3.68
CA PRO A 344 -12.56 -10.11 3.53
C PRO A 344 -12.32 -11.41 4.32
N GLU A 345 -13.39 -11.97 4.90
CA GLU A 345 -13.30 -13.16 5.75
C GLU A 345 -12.86 -14.41 4.98
N ASP A 346 -13.15 -14.47 3.68
CA ASP A 346 -12.80 -15.57 2.79
C ASP A 346 -11.42 -15.40 2.11
N ASP A 347 -10.61 -14.44 2.56
CA ASP A 347 -9.27 -14.17 2.04
C ASP A 347 -9.20 -13.81 0.56
N CYS A 348 -10.33 -13.40 -0.06
CA CYS A 348 -10.44 -12.95 -1.45
C CYS A 348 -10.07 -14.06 -2.46
N ILE A 349 -11.06 -14.86 -2.87
CA ILE A 349 -10.86 -16.00 -3.78
C ILE A 349 -10.86 -15.49 -5.23
N LEU A 350 -9.70 -15.57 -5.91
CA LEU A 350 -9.51 -15.10 -7.27
C LEU A 350 -8.93 -16.19 -8.18
N GLU A 351 -9.18 -16.01 -9.48
CA GLU A 351 -8.55 -16.76 -10.55
C GLU A 351 -8.03 -15.77 -11.60
N PHE A 352 -6.74 -15.83 -11.92
CA PHE A 352 -6.07 -14.94 -12.86
C PHE A 352 -5.79 -15.60 -14.19
N ARG A 353 -5.91 -14.82 -15.28
CA ARG A 353 -5.53 -15.18 -16.64
C ARG A 353 -4.73 -14.05 -17.28
N LYS A 354 -3.68 -14.37 -17.99
CA LYS A 354 -2.97 -13.40 -18.83
C LYS A 354 -3.75 -13.13 -20.11
N ARG A 355 -3.89 -11.87 -20.50
CA ARG A 355 -4.50 -11.46 -21.77
C ARG A 355 -3.52 -11.67 -22.91
N THR A 356 -4.01 -12.10 -24.06
CA THR A 356 -3.21 -12.17 -25.29
C THR A 356 -2.87 -10.77 -25.81
N PRO A 357 -1.82 -10.61 -26.63
CA PRO A 357 -1.50 -9.30 -27.23
C PRO A 357 -2.67 -8.66 -27.98
N ASP A 358 -3.47 -9.46 -28.70
CA ASP A 358 -4.64 -8.98 -29.43
C ASP A 358 -5.74 -8.49 -28.47
N GLU A 359 -6.03 -9.24 -27.41
CA GLU A 359 -6.98 -8.82 -26.36
C GLU A 359 -6.54 -7.53 -25.64
N VAL A 360 -5.24 -7.31 -25.47
CA VAL A 360 -4.72 -6.08 -24.84
C VAL A 360 -5.03 -4.85 -25.70
N LEU A 361 -5.00 -5.00 -27.03
CA LEU A 361 -5.29 -3.91 -27.96
C LEU A 361 -6.79 -3.76 -28.26
N ASP A 362 -7.55 -4.84 -28.14
CA ASP A 362 -9.01 -4.85 -28.36
C ASP A 362 -9.72 -4.51 -27.04
N VAL A 363 -9.89 -3.22 -26.79
CA VAL A 363 -10.71 -2.72 -25.67
C VAL A 363 -11.99 -2.17 -26.28
N PRO A 364 -13.15 -2.79 -26.01
CA PRO A 364 -14.44 -2.28 -26.49
C PRO A 364 -14.65 -0.84 -26.05
N SER A 365 -15.07 0.04 -26.96
CA SER A 365 -15.45 1.40 -26.58
C SER A 365 -16.72 1.35 -25.74
N LEU A 366 -16.75 2.10 -24.65
CA LEU A 366 -17.90 2.25 -23.76
C LEU A 366 -18.75 3.48 -24.16
N ASP A 367 -18.92 3.70 -25.49
CA ASP A 367 -19.80 4.77 -26.02
C ASP A 367 -21.27 4.58 -25.64
#